data_e80e020139f18c89dcfd04666d4e2b34
#
_entry.id   e80e020139f18c89dcfd04666d4e2b34
#
_cell.length_a   1.000
_cell.length_b   1.000
_cell.length_c   1.000
_cell.angle_alpha   90.00
_cell.angle_beta   90.00
_cell.angle_gamma   90.00
#
_symmetry.space_group_name_H-M   'P 1'
#
loop_
_entity.id
_entity.type
_entity.pdbx_description
1 polymer ?
#
loop_
_entity_poly.entity_id
_entity_poly.type
_entity_poly.pdbx_seq_one_letter_code
_entity_poly.pdbx_strand_id
1 'polypeptide(L)'
;MNASDVQTTQFFARRRFLGGTAATLAVGICEAFPVSSAGADPAGLNVLGPRAGYSPQIGAFVSELMWMREANGVLSATKGLSQADLDYLLDKNANTIGALMLHLAATETYYQMNTFDGIKWDSWSAEIKRKWDAPMELGDAGRQSIKGHDRDYYVNILHEVREKTLAEFRKRDDAWLLTVDKDWPWGGGPTNNHCKWFHVCEHEAHHTGQIALLRKRLPGAKPSSE
;
A
#
# COMPACT_ATOMS: atom_id res chain seq x y z
N MET A 1 -34.91 -27.00 -4.34
CA MET A 1 -34.59 -27.50 -2.98
C MET A 1 -33.09 -27.53 -2.86
N ASN A 2 -32.44 -26.86 -2.06
CA ASN A 2 -32.52 -25.79 -1.10
C ASN A 2 -31.17 -25.10 -1.08
N ALA A 3 -31.20 -23.80 -0.99
CA ALA A 3 -30.08 -22.96 -0.67
C ALA A 3 -29.56 -23.28 0.73
N SER A 4 -28.26 -23.20 0.93
CA SER A 4 -27.64 -23.21 2.24
C SER A 4 -26.88 -21.93 2.47
N ASP A 5 -27.32 -21.24 3.49
CA ASP A 5 -26.85 -19.99 4.07
C ASP A 5 -25.37 -20.00 4.40
N VAL A 6 -24.67 -18.95 4.01
CA VAL A 6 -23.37 -18.57 4.56
C VAL A 6 -23.61 -17.45 5.56
N GLN A 7 -23.53 -17.77 6.83
CA GLN A 7 -23.60 -16.83 7.94
C GLN A 7 -22.32 -15.99 8.00
N THR A 8 -22.50 -14.70 7.82
CA THR A 8 -21.49 -13.67 8.09
C THR A 8 -21.46 -13.37 9.58
N THR A 9 -20.37 -13.68 10.23
CA THR A 9 -20.15 -13.40 11.66
C THR A 9 -19.84 -11.93 11.87
N GLN A 10 -20.77 -11.21 12.47
CA GLN A 10 -20.58 -9.84 12.92
C GLN A 10 -19.89 -9.84 14.29
N PHE A 11 -18.77 -9.12 14.39
CA PHE A 11 -18.19 -8.72 15.66
C PHE A 11 -18.12 -7.18 15.71
N PHE A 12 -19.12 -6.55 16.32
CA PHE A 12 -18.97 -5.22 16.92
C PHE A 12 -19.87 -5.12 18.15
N ALA A 13 -19.26 -5.16 19.32
CA ALA A 13 -19.91 -4.89 20.59
C ALA A 13 -20.10 -3.37 20.79
N ARG A 14 -21.35 -2.93 20.87
CA ARG A 14 -21.72 -1.56 21.26
C ARG A 14 -21.51 -1.37 22.75
N ARG A 15 -20.62 -0.47 23.16
CA ARG A 15 -20.65 0.13 24.51
C ARG A 15 -21.39 1.48 24.45
N ARG A 16 -22.52 1.54 25.14
CA ARG A 16 -23.21 2.79 25.44
C ARG A 16 -22.47 3.50 26.58
N PHE A 17 -22.12 4.77 26.37
CA PHE A 17 -21.77 5.68 27.45
C PHE A 17 -22.93 6.64 27.70
N LEU A 18 -23.42 6.63 28.93
CA LEU A 18 -24.45 7.54 29.45
C LEU A 18 -23.81 8.86 29.90
N GLY A 19 -24.54 9.90 29.73
CA GLY A 19 -24.24 11.29 29.81
C GLY A 19 -23.81 11.86 31.15
N GLY A 20 -23.34 13.09 31.09
CA GLY A 20 -23.06 14.00 32.17
C GLY A 20 -22.75 15.38 31.61
N THR A 21 -23.71 16.27 31.71
CA THR A 21 -23.61 17.70 31.38
C THR A 21 -22.73 18.45 32.34
N ALA A 22 -21.81 19.25 31.84
CA ALA A 22 -21.40 20.52 32.46
C ALA A 22 -20.74 21.40 31.37
N ALA A 23 -21.43 22.46 31.02
CA ALA A 23 -20.91 23.52 30.18
C ALA A 23 -20.00 24.42 30.99
N THR A 24 -18.75 24.52 30.56
CA THR A 24 -17.86 25.60 31.00
C THR A 24 -17.26 26.22 29.75
N LEU A 25 -17.70 27.42 29.39
CA LEU A 25 -17.10 28.26 28.37
C LEU A 25 -15.70 28.67 28.83
N ALA A 26 -14.67 28.02 28.33
CA ALA A 26 -13.31 28.55 28.35
C ALA A 26 -13.03 29.16 26.99
N VAL A 27 -12.98 30.50 26.94
CA VAL A 27 -12.41 31.21 25.81
C VAL A 27 -10.92 30.92 25.81
N GLY A 28 -10.53 29.88 25.09
CA GLY A 28 -9.13 29.55 24.83
C GLY A 28 -8.60 30.46 23.73
N ILE A 29 -7.68 31.33 24.07
CA ILE A 29 -6.84 32.06 23.12
C ILE A 29 -6.11 30.99 22.31
N CYS A 30 -6.46 30.89 21.02
CA CYS A 30 -5.75 30.04 20.06
C CYS A 30 -4.39 30.69 19.82
N GLU A 31 -3.38 30.33 20.63
CA GLU A 31 -2.00 30.62 20.27
C GLU A 31 -1.69 29.86 19.00
N ALA A 32 -1.58 30.60 17.89
CA ALA A 32 -1.06 30.07 16.65
C ALA A 32 0.37 29.60 16.91
N PHE A 33 0.55 28.30 17.02
CA PHE A 33 1.91 27.73 17.01
C PHE A 33 2.57 28.19 15.70
N PRO A 34 3.77 28.76 15.75
CA PRO A 34 4.49 29.10 14.54
C PRO A 34 4.71 27.79 13.77
N VAL A 35 4.09 27.70 12.58
CA VAL A 35 4.43 26.67 11.62
C VAL A 35 5.90 26.90 11.27
N SER A 36 6.76 26.12 11.88
CA SER A 36 8.19 26.16 11.59
C SER A 36 8.37 25.76 10.13
N SER A 37 8.74 26.75 9.35
CA SER A 37 9.07 26.60 7.93
C SER A 37 10.27 25.66 7.78
N ALA A 38 10.15 24.76 6.82
CA ALA A 38 11.24 23.96 6.26
C ALA A 38 12.01 23.12 7.29
N GLY A 39 11.39 22.07 7.78
CA GLY A 39 12.16 20.98 8.36
C GLY A 39 13.06 20.37 7.31
N ALA A 40 14.38 20.40 7.54
CA ALA A 40 15.31 19.58 6.78
C ALA A 40 14.77 18.15 6.72
N ASP A 41 14.90 17.48 5.57
CA ASP A 41 14.56 16.07 5.44
C ASP A 41 15.17 15.31 6.64
N PRO A 42 14.38 14.60 7.44
CA PRO A 42 14.93 13.91 8.60
C PRO A 42 16.04 12.96 8.12
N ALA A 43 17.19 13.03 8.77
CA ALA A 43 18.36 12.24 8.43
C ALA A 43 18.05 10.76 8.61
N GLY A 44 17.63 10.09 7.54
CA GLY A 44 17.43 8.63 7.47
C GLY A 44 15.98 8.17 7.34
N LEU A 45 15.82 6.99 6.75
CA LEU A 45 14.51 6.36 6.49
C LEU A 45 13.72 6.00 7.77
N ASN A 46 14.39 5.85 8.91
CA ASN A 46 13.74 5.46 10.16
C ASN A 46 13.16 6.64 10.98
N VAL A 47 13.22 7.86 10.44
CA VAL A 47 12.58 9.02 11.05
C VAL A 47 11.38 9.41 10.21
N LEU A 48 10.18 9.06 10.68
CA LEU A 48 8.93 9.32 9.97
C LEU A 48 8.39 10.68 10.37
N GLY A 49 7.90 11.43 9.40
CA GLY A 49 7.34 12.76 9.59
C GLY A 49 7.20 13.53 8.29
N PRO A 50 6.76 14.80 8.37
CA PRO A 50 6.59 15.65 7.20
C PRO A 50 7.89 15.77 6.39
N ARG A 51 7.76 15.72 5.05
CA ARG A 51 8.89 15.87 4.12
C ARG A 51 8.78 17.16 3.33
N ALA A 52 9.94 17.78 3.04
CA ALA A 52 10.01 18.98 2.23
C ALA A 52 9.43 18.74 0.82
N GLY A 53 8.74 19.75 0.28
CA GLY A 53 8.12 19.71 -1.04
C GLY A 53 6.75 19.00 -1.09
N TYR A 54 6.17 18.69 0.06
CA TYR A 54 4.82 18.16 0.22
C TYR A 54 4.05 18.98 1.26
N SER A 55 2.71 18.91 1.24
CA SER A 55 1.90 19.38 2.35
C SER A 55 2.14 18.50 3.60
N PRO A 56 1.88 18.99 4.82
CA PRO A 56 2.33 18.30 6.03
C PRO A 56 1.87 16.86 6.18
N GLN A 57 0.59 16.55 5.95
CA GLN A 57 0.07 15.18 6.09
C GLN A 57 0.54 14.28 4.94
N ILE A 58 0.52 14.79 3.70
CA ILE A 58 1.07 14.05 2.56
C ILE A 58 2.56 13.76 2.78
N GLY A 59 3.33 14.73 3.28
CA GLY A 59 4.75 14.54 3.54
C GLY A 59 5.05 13.49 4.61
N ALA A 60 4.26 13.46 5.68
CA ALA A 60 4.34 12.40 6.70
C ALA A 60 4.03 11.04 6.08
N PHE A 61 2.96 10.95 5.32
CA PHE A 61 2.55 9.72 4.64
C PHE A 61 3.56 9.25 3.59
N VAL A 62 4.18 10.14 2.85
CA VAL A 62 5.30 9.83 1.93
C VAL A 62 6.46 9.19 2.68
N SER A 63 6.79 9.67 3.89
CA SER A 63 7.86 9.05 4.68
C SER A 63 7.52 7.60 5.09
N GLU A 64 6.27 7.32 5.39
CA GLU A 64 5.77 5.97 5.70
C GLU A 64 5.83 5.04 4.48
N LEU A 65 5.36 5.52 3.31
CA LEU A 65 5.43 4.78 2.05
C LEU A 65 6.87 4.44 1.65
N MET A 66 7.80 5.38 1.83
CA MET A 66 9.22 5.15 1.51
C MET A 66 9.85 4.17 2.49
N TRP A 67 9.55 4.31 3.78
CA TRP A 67 10.05 3.38 4.79
C TRP A 67 9.55 1.96 4.54
N MET A 68 8.26 1.82 4.22
CA MET A 68 7.63 0.53 3.94
C MET A 68 8.23 -0.14 2.69
N ARG A 69 8.64 0.62 1.68
CA ARG A 69 9.27 0.09 0.46
C ARG A 69 10.73 -0.30 0.67
N GLU A 70 11.51 0.58 1.26
CA GLU A 70 12.96 0.51 1.23
C GLU A 70 13.56 -0.07 2.51
N ALA A 71 13.26 0.54 3.68
CA ALA A 71 13.94 0.21 4.92
C ALA A 71 13.48 -1.11 5.52
N ASN A 72 12.17 -1.34 5.54
CA ASN A 72 11.54 -2.50 6.18
C ASN A 72 10.57 -3.25 5.27
N GLY A 73 10.69 -3.07 3.97
CA GLY A 73 9.72 -3.55 3.01
C GLY A 73 10.30 -4.50 1.97
N VAL A 74 9.63 -4.53 0.83
CA VAL A 74 9.88 -5.49 -0.24
C VAL A 74 11.32 -5.44 -0.78
N LEU A 75 11.95 -4.26 -0.84
CA LEU A 75 13.33 -4.16 -1.34
C LEU A 75 14.33 -4.81 -0.38
N SER A 76 14.14 -4.64 0.92
CA SER A 76 14.94 -5.30 1.95
C SER A 76 14.68 -6.82 1.97
N ALA A 77 13.40 -7.23 1.96
CA ALA A 77 12.99 -8.63 2.01
C ALA A 77 13.49 -9.45 0.79
N THR A 78 13.70 -8.81 -0.36
CA THR A 78 14.13 -9.48 -1.59
C THR A 78 15.62 -9.34 -1.88
N LYS A 79 16.39 -8.66 -1.02
CA LYS A 79 17.83 -8.44 -1.23
C LYS A 79 18.59 -9.77 -1.36
N GLY A 80 19.38 -9.88 -2.42
CA GLY A 80 20.24 -11.03 -2.69
C GLY A 80 19.52 -12.27 -3.23
N LEU A 81 18.23 -12.19 -3.54
CA LEU A 81 17.52 -13.29 -4.19
C LEU A 81 17.92 -13.39 -5.66
N SER A 82 18.15 -14.62 -6.11
CA SER A 82 18.37 -14.96 -7.52
C SER A 82 17.04 -15.01 -8.28
N GLN A 83 17.11 -15.03 -9.62
CA GLN A 83 15.92 -15.28 -10.45
C GLN A 83 15.24 -16.60 -10.07
N ALA A 84 15.98 -17.65 -9.81
CA ALA A 84 15.42 -18.95 -9.41
C ALA A 84 14.66 -18.85 -8.07
N ASP A 85 15.14 -18.04 -7.13
CA ASP A 85 14.42 -17.78 -5.87
C ASP A 85 13.13 -16.98 -6.09
N LEU A 86 13.17 -16.00 -7.01
CA LEU A 86 12.02 -15.16 -7.35
C LEU A 86 10.93 -15.94 -8.08
N ASP A 87 11.33 -16.95 -8.86
CA ASP A 87 10.42 -17.82 -9.62
C ASP A 87 10.01 -19.08 -8.84
N TYR A 88 10.59 -19.30 -7.65
CA TYR A 88 10.28 -20.49 -6.85
C TYR A 88 8.81 -20.51 -6.42
N LEU A 89 8.13 -21.61 -6.75
CA LEU A 89 6.75 -21.87 -6.36
C LEU A 89 6.74 -22.88 -5.20
N LEU A 90 6.36 -22.41 -4.01
CA LEU A 90 6.34 -23.23 -2.81
C LEU A 90 5.38 -24.43 -2.93
N ASP A 91 4.19 -24.18 -3.46
CA ASP A 91 3.17 -25.16 -3.79
C ASP A 91 2.22 -24.61 -4.88
N LYS A 92 1.30 -25.43 -5.35
CA LYS A 92 0.37 -25.08 -6.42
C LYS A 92 -0.58 -23.91 -6.11
N ASN A 93 -0.75 -23.55 -4.85
CA ASN A 93 -1.64 -22.46 -4.41
C ASN A 93 -0.86 -21.19 -4.06
N ALA A 94 0.47 -21.27 -3.93
CA ALA A 94 1.31 -20.12 -3.62
C ALA A 94 1.46 -19.18 -4.84
N ASN A 95 1.83 -17.95 -4.58
CA ASN A 95 2.39 -17.04 -5.58
C ASN A 95 3.91 -17.01 -5.43
N THR A 96 4.63 -16.74 -6.51
CA THR A 96 6.08 -16.56 -6.48
C THR A 96 6.43 -15.20 -5.89
N ILE A 97 7.66 -15.03 -5.40
CA ILE A 97 8.14 -13.74 -4.89
C ILE A 97 8.12 -12.68 -5.99
N GLY A 98 8.56 -13.03 -7.20
CA GLY A 98 8.52 -12.11 -8.35
C GLY A 98 7.10 -11.67 -8.71
N ALA A 99 6.12 -12.59 -8.64
CA ALA A 99 4.72 -12.25 -8.85
C ALA A 99 4.18 -11.28 -7.79
N LEU A 100 4.52 -11.48 -6.51
CA LEU A 100 4.14 -10.57 -5.42
C LEU A 100 4.79 -9.19 -5.59
N MET A 101 6.04 -9.10 -6.03
CA MET A 101 6.69 -7.82 -6.33
C MET A 101 5.95 -7.05 -7.42
N LEU A 102 5.58 -7.73 -8.50
CA LEU A 102 4.87 -7.09 -9.61
C LEU A 102 3.41 -6.74 -9.23
N HIS A 103 2.79 -7.53 -8.36
CA HIS A 103 1.47 -7.24 -7.78
C HIS A 103 1.45 -5.92 -6.99
N LEU A 104 2.49 -5.65 -6.21
CA LEU A 104 2.62 -4.38 -5.50
C LEU A 104 2.69 -3.18 -6.47
N ALA A 105 3.42 -3.33 -7.57
CA ALA A 105 3.47 -2.29 -8.61
C ALA A 105 2.12 -2.11 -9.33
N ALA A 106 1.41 -3.21 -9.61
CA ALA A 106 0.08 -3.18 -10.24
C ALA A 106 -0.95 -2.50 -9.33
N THR A 107 -0.97 -2.86 -8.05
CA THR A 107 -1.86 -2.25 -7.05
C THR A 107 -1.63 -0.74 -6.99
N GLU A 108 -0.40 -0.30 -6.77
CA GLU A 108 -0.09 1.13 -6.71
C GLU A 108 -0.46 1.86 -8.01
N THR A 109 -0.24 1.24 -9.18
CA THR A 109 -0.63 1.80 -10.48
C THR A 109 -2.15 1.99 -10.59
N TYR A 110 -2.96 1.03 -10.15
CA TYR A 110 -4.41 1.16 -10.19
C TYR A 110 -4.92 2.24 -9.24
N TYR A 111 -4.30 2.40 -8.06
CA TYR A 111 -4.61 3.50 -7.15
C TYR A 111 -4.20 4.86 -7.71
N GLN A 112 -3.08 4.96 -8.44
CA GLN A 112 -2.70 6.19 -9.17
C GLN A 112 -3.78 6.57 -10.18
N MET A 113 -4.18 5.65 -11.04
CA MET A 113 -5.19 5.91 -12.06
C MET A 113 -6.53 6.31 -11.44
N ASN A 114 -6.94 5.66 -10.36
CA ASN A 114 -8.18 6.01 -9.68
C ASN A 114 -8.11 7.37 -9.00
N THR A 115 -7.06 7.64 -8.22
CA THR A 115 -7.01 8.82 -7.34
C THR A 115 -6.42 10.05 -8.00
N PHE A 116 -5.46 9.89 -8.91
CA PHE A 116 -4.81 11.02 -9.60
C PHE A 116 -5.47 11.34 -10.93
N ASP A 117 -5.81 10.31 -11.69
CA ASP A 117 -6.36 10.46 -13.04
C ASP A 117 -7.91 10.44 -13.04
N GLY A 118 -8.55 10.15 -11.88
CA GLY A 118 -10.00 10.15 -11.72
C GLY A 118 -10.71 9.01 -12.47
N ILE A 119 -9.97 7.96 -12.84
CA ILE A 119 -10.55 6.82 -13.56
C ILE A 119 -11.34 5.97 -12.58
N LYS A 120 -12.61 5.72 -12.88
CA LYS A 120 -13.44 4.84 -12.05
C LYS A 120 -12.82 3.45 -11.95
N TRP A 121 -12.88 2.86 -10.75
CA TRP A 121 -12.32 1.54 -10.51
C TRP A 121 -12.90 0.52 -11.51
N ASP A 122 -12.02 -0.35 -12.03
CA ASP A 122 -12.29 -1.35 -13.07
C ASP A 122 -12.68 -0.81 -14.47
N SER A 123 -12.60 0.51 -14.69
CA SER A 123 -12.82 1.13 -16.02
C SER A 123 -11.51 1.31 -16.80
N TRP A 124 -10.57 0.40 -16.63
CA TRP A 124 -9.25 0.45 -17.25
C TRP A 124 -9.31 0.17 -18.74
N SER A 125 -8.42 0.80 -19.50
CA SER A 125 -8.29 0.51 -20.94
C SER A 125 -7.80 -0.93 -21.17
N ALA A 126 -8.09 -1.48 -22.36
CA ALA A 126 -7.60 -2.81 -22.72
C ALA A 126 -6.06 -2.93 -22.70
N GLU A 127 -5.35 -1.83 -22.94
CA GLU A 127 -3.88 -1.78 -22.85
C GLU A 127 -3.40 -1.92 -21.40
N ILE A 128 -4.03 -1.17 -20.49
CA ILE A 128 -3.74 -1.25 -19.06
C ILE A 128 -4.04 -2.66 -18.54
N LYS A 129 -5.19 -3.22 -18.90
CA LYS A 129 -5.57 -4.58 -18.51
C LYS A 129 -4.56 -5.61 -18.99
N ARG A 130 -4.13 -5.55 -20.25
CA ARG A 130 -3.09 -6.47 -20.75
C ARG A 130 -1.77 -6.41 -19.97
N LYS A 131 -1.40 -5.23 -19.47
CA LYS A 131 -0.16 -5.05 -18.72
C LYS A 131 -0.30 -5.49 -17.25
N TRP A 132 -1.43 -5.19 -16.62
CA TRP A 132 -1.54 -5.20 -15.17
C TRP A 132 -2.56 -6.20 -14.59
N ASP A 133 -3.49 -6.80 -15.39
CA ASP A 133 -4.47 -7.73 -14.83
C ASP A 133 -3.82 -8.98 -14.22
N ALA A 134 -2.91 -9.64 -14.94
CA ALA A 134 -2.24 -10.83 -14.40
C ALA A 134 -1.42 -10.54 -13.12
N PRO A 135 -0.63 -9.45 -13.04
CA PRO A 135 -0.03 -9.01 -11.78
C PRO A 135 -1.06 -8.67 -10.70
N MET A 136 -2.16 -8.00 -11.05
CA MET A 136 -3.17 -7.58 -10.08
C MET A 136 -3.92 -8.77 -9.48
N GLU A 137 -4.32 -9.72 -10.32
CA GLU A 137 -5.10 -10.89 -9.91
C GLU A 137 -4.27 -12.01 -9.30
N LEU A 138 -2.97 -12.07 -9.65
CA LEU A 138 -2.09 -13.18 -9.25
C LEU A 138 -2.63 -14.56 -9.72
N GLY A 139 -2.65 -15.54 -8.83
CA GLY A 139 -3.22 -16.85 -9.11
C GLY A 139 -2.58 -17.55 -10.32
N ASP A 140 -3.37 -18.30 -11.09
CA ASP A 140 -2.87 -19.06 -12.25
C ASP A 140 -2.29 -18.16 -13.34
N ALA A 141 -2.91 -17.03 -13.63
CA ALA A 141 -2.41 -16.07 -14.62
C ALA A 141 -1.05 -15.50 -14.23
N GLY A 142 -0.90 -15.09 -12.95
CA GLY A 142 0.37 -14.62 -12.41
C GLY A 142 1.46 -15.70 -12.44
N ARG A 143 1.16 -16.91 -12.00
CA ARG A 143 2.09 -18.05 -12.01
C ARG A 143 2.58 -18.43 -13.41
N GLN A 144 1.72 -18.29 -14.42
CA GLN A 144 2.08 -18.61 -15.81
C GLN A 144 2.92 -17.53 -16.48
N SER A 145 2.59 -16.26 -16.24
CA SER A 145 3.14 -15.13 -16.99
C SER A 145 4.27 -14.38 -16.28
N ILE A 146 4.33 -14.40 -14.93
CA ILE A 146 5.29 -13.60 -14.16
C ILE A 146 6.44 -14.50 -13.70
N LYS A 147 7.45 -14.62 -14.52
CA LYS A 147 8.66 -15.42 -14.27
C LYS A 147 9.75 -15.10 -15.26
N GLY A 148 10.98 -15.56 -14.98
CA GLY A 148 12.10 -15.46 -15.91
C GLY A 148 12.82 -14.11 -15.83
N HIS A 149 12.57 -13.29 -14.82
CA HIS A 149 13.19 -11.99 -14.62
C HIS A 149 14.05 -11.99 -13.36
N ASP A 150 15.15 -11.25 -13.41
CA ASP A 150 15.99 -11.00 -12.25
C ASP A 150 15.33 -10.00 -11.28
N ARG A 151 15.95 -9.82 -10.14
CA ARG A 151 15.44 -8.89 -9.12
C ARG A 151 15.40 -7.44 -9.61
N ASP A 152 16.36 -7.03 -10.39
CA ASP A 152 16.47 -5.64 -10.84
C ASP A 152 15.35 -5.27 -11.80
N TYR A 153 14.84 -6.19 -12.59
CA TYR A 153 13.63 -6.00 -13.38
C TYR A 153 12.44 -5.57 -12.52
N TYR A 154 12.16 -6.30 -11.45
CA TYR A 154 11.03 -6.00 -10.56
C TYR A 154 11.26 -4.71 -9.75
N VAL A 155 12.48 -4.52 -9.27
CA VAL A 155 12.86 -3.31 -8.50
C VAL A 155 12.72 -2.06 -9.35
N ASN A 156 13.15 -2.09 -10.60
CA ASN A 156 13.02 -0.94 -11.50
C ASN A 156 11.55 -0.56 -11.74
N ILE A 157 10.67 -1.55 -11.93
CA ILE A 157 9.22 -1.29 -12.07
C ILE A 157 8.64 -0.69 -10.77
N LEU A 158 9.00 -1.23 -9.61
CA LEU A 158 8.56 -0.72 -8.32
C LEU A 158 9.04 0.73 -8.10
N HIS A 159 10.26 1.07 -8.50
CA HIS A 159 10.78 2.44 -8.43
C HIS A 159 10.04 3.36 -9.40
N GLU A 160 9.88 2.97 -10.67
CA GLU A 160 9.16 3.78 -11.66
C GLU A 160 7.76 4.14 -11.18
N VAL A 161 7.01 3.16 -10.69
CA VAL A 161 5.65 3.37 -10.17
C VAL A 161 5.69 4.30 -8.95
N ARG A 162 6.59 4.10 -8.00
CA ARG A 162 6.71 4.94 -6.80
C ARG A 162 7.09 6.38 -7.14
N GLU A 163 8.01 6.60 -8.07
CA GLU A 163 8.39 7.94 -8.52
C GLU A 163 7.20 8.71 -9.09
N LYS A 164 6.32 8.06 -9.86
CA LYS A 164 5.08 8.67 -10.31
C LYS A 164 4.19 9.06 -9.12
N THR A 165 4.01 8.19 -8.14
CA THR A 165 3.25 8.49 -6.91
C THR A 165 3.80 9.72 -6.21
N LEU A 166 5.12 9.78 -5.99
CA LEU A 166 5.77 10.89 -5.31
C LEU A 166 5.62 12.20 -6.09
N ALA A 167 5.76 12.15 -7.41
CA ALA A 167 5.57 13.32 -8.28
C ALA A 167 4.14 13.84 -8.23
N GLU A 168 3.15 12.96 -8.19
CA GLU A 168 1.73 13.33 -8.10
C GLU A 168 1.35 13.87 -6.71
N PHE A 169 1.91 13.33 -5.64
CA PHE A 169 1.68 13.84 -4.28
C PHE A 169 2.23 15.28 -4.10
N ARG A 170 3.33 15.66 -4.77
CA ARG A 170 3.84 17.04 -4.73
C ARG A 170 2.88 18.07 -5.31
N LYS A 171 1.94 17.64 -6.15
CA LYS A 171 0.95 18.52 -6.79
C LYS A 171 -0.34 18.67 -5.97
N ARG A 172 -0.43 18.01 -4.81
CA ARG A 172 -1.65 17.89 -4.01
C ARG A 172 -1.44 18.43 -2.60
N ASP A 173 -2.55 18.75 -1.94
CA ASP A 173 -2.59 19.24 -0.57
C ASP A 173 -3.29 18.24 0.37
N ASP A 174 -3.26 18.53 1.67
CA ASP A 174 -3.87 17.69 2.67
C ASP A 174 -5.40 17.58 2.52
N ALA A 175 -6.05 18.61 1.92
CA ALA A 175 -7.49 18.56 1.66
C ALA A 175 -7.83 17.50 0.60
N TRP A 176 -6.94 17.28 -0.37
CA TRP A 176 -7.10 16.22 -1.36
C TRP A 176 -7.10 14.82 -0.71
N LEU A 177 -6.32 14.58 0.34
CA LEU A 177 -6.37 13.30 1.09
C LEU A 177 -7.75 13.03 1.67
N LEU A 178 -8.47 14.07 2.08
CA LEU A 178 -9.79 13.96 2.69
C LEU A 178 -10.93 13.89 1.67
N THR A 179 -10.64 14.05 0.38
CA THR A 179 -11.65 13.96 -0.69
C THR A 179 -12.30 12.58 -0.67
N VAL A 180 -13.63 12.57 -0.54
CA VAL A 180 -14.44 11.34 -0.42
C VAL A 180 -14.88 10.86 -1.79
N ASP A 181 -14.60 9.59 -2.08
CA ASP A 181 -15.18 8.84 -3.17
C ASP A 181 -16.41 8.07 -2.67
N LYS A 182 -17.58 8.45 -3.16
CA LYS A 182 -18.86 7.86 -2.77
C LYS A 182 -19.15 6.55 -3.52
N ASP A 183 -18.48 6.35 -4.65
CA ASP A 183 -18.69 5.22 -5.57
C ASP A 183 -17.63 4.13 -5.37
N TRP A 184 -16.84 4.20 -4.29
CA TRP A 184 -15.83 3.21 -4.00
C TRP A 184 -16.46 1.82 -3.80
N PRO A 185 -16.05 0.79 -4.58
CA PRO A 185 -16.77 -0.49 -4.61
C PRO A 185 -16.49 -1.40 -3.42
N TRP A 186 -15.47 -1.12 -2.62
CA TRP A 186 -15.02 -2.01 -1.57
C TRP A 186 -15.24 -1.44 -0.17
N GLY A 187 -15.25 -2.32 0.83
CA GLY A 187 -15.25 -1.90 2.23
C GLY A 187 -16.59 -1.42 2.79
N GLY A 188 -17.67 -1.54 2.02
CA GLY A 188 -19.03 -1.30 2.53
C GLY A 188 -19.43 0.16 2.68
N GLY A 189 -18.80 1.08 1.95
CA GLY A 189 -19.22 2.47 1.93
C GLY A 189 -18.19 3.45 1.35
N PRO A 190 -18.52 4.75 1.39
CA PRO A 190 -17.63 5.80 0.93
C PRO A 190 -16.25 5.73 1.58
N THR A 191 -15.22 6.03 0.82
CA THR A 191 -13.84 6.12 1.30
C THR A 191 -13.22 7.44 0.88
N ASN A 192 -12.09 7.82 1.48
CA ASN A 192 -11.32 8.97 1.03
C ASN A 192 -9.96 8.56 0.47
N ASN A 193 -9.26 9.50 -0.17
CA ASN A 193 -7.96 9.23 -0.74
C ASN A 193 -6.93 8.77 0.31
N HIS A 194 -7.02 9.28 1.55
CA HIS A 194 -6.15 8.84 2.63
C HIS A 194 -6.32 7.34 2.91
N CYS A 195 -7.56 6.86 3.06
CA CYS A 195 -7.84 5.44 3.27
C CYS A 195 -7.34 4.59 2.10
N LYS A 196 -7.54 5.05 0.86
CA LYS A 196 -7.04 4.37 -0.34
C LYS A 196 -5.53 4.22 -0.32
N TRP A 197 -4.80 5.29 -0.05
CA TRP A 197 -3.34 5.26 -0.02
C TRP A 197 -2.78 4.58 1.22
N PHE A 198 -3.48 4.65 2.35
CA PHE A 198 -3.17 3.82 3.52
C PHE A 198 -3.24 2.33 3.18
N HIS A 199 -4.26 1.92 2.40
CA HIS A 199 -4.33 0.54 1.92
C HIS A 199 -3.13 0.17 1.03
N VAL A 200 -2.66 1.05 0.16
CA VAL A 200 -1.42 0.79 -0.62
C VAL A 200 -0.23 0.52 0.30
N CYS A 201 -0.10 1.30 1.37
CA CYS A 201 0.98 1.16 2.35
C CYS A 201 0.87 -0.15 3.14
N GLU A 202 -0.29 -0.45 3.73
CA GLU A 202 -0.48 -1.66 4.53
C GLU A 202 -0.45 -2.93 3.68
N HIS A 203 -0.93 -2.86 2.43
CA HIS A 203 -0.88 -3.94 1.46
C HIS A 203 0.56 -4.33 1.11
N GLU A 204 1.45 -3.34 1.02
CA GLU A 204 2.89 -3.59 0.85
C GLU A 204 3.48 -4.31 2.07
N ALA A 205 3.10 -3.92 3.30
CA ALA A 205 3.51 -4.63 4.51
C ALA A 205 2.99 -6.08 4.54
N HIS A 206 1.73 -6.27 4.15
CA HIS A 206 1.10 -7.58 4.07
C HIS A 206 1.88 -8.53 3.14
N HIS A 207 2.16 -8.10 1.91
CA HIS A 207 2.91 -8.91 0.95
C HIS A 207 4.40 -9.03 1.30
N THR A 208 5.00 -8.05 1.94
CA THR A 208 6.36 -8.16 2.48
C THR A 208 6.46 -9.30 3.50
N GLY A 209 5.45 -9.44 4.37
CA GLY A 209 5.37 -10.59 5.29
C GLY A 209 5.26 -11.94 4.57
N GLN A 210 4.47 -12.01 3.50
CA GLN A 210 4.39 -13.23 2.66
C GLN A 210 5.73 -13.52 1.97
N ILE A 211 6.39 -12.52 1.41
CA ILE A 211 7.73 -12.65 0.80
C ILE A 211 8.75 -13.14 1.82
N ALA A 212 8.75 -12.59 3.03
CA ALA A 212 9.63 -13.03 4.10
C ALA A 212 9.39 -14.51 4.48
N LEU A 213 8.13 -14.93 4.52
CA LEU A 213 7.78 -16.34 4.75
C LEU A 213 8.28 -17.24 3.61
N LEU A 214 8.03 -16.85 2.35
CA LEU A 214 8.49 -17.61 1.18
C LEU A 214 10.01 -17.72 1.15
N ARG A 215 10.73 -16.62 1.43
CA ARG A 215 12.19 -16.60 1.50
C ARG A 215 12.73 -17.64 2.50
N LYS A 216 12.07 -17.82 3.66
CA LYS A 216 12.45 -18.84 4.65
C LYS A 216 12.13 -20.27 4.20
N ARG A 217 11.41 -20.46 3.10
CA ARG A 217 11.03 -21.76 2.51
C ARG A 217 11.73 -22.05 1.17
N LEU A 218 12.61 -21.18 0.73
CA LEU A 218 13.41 -21.43 -0.47
C LEU A 218 14.30 -22.67 -0.30
N PRO A 219 14.58 -23.42 -1.37
CA PRO A 219 15.55 -24.51 -1.34
C PRO A 219 16.90 -24.01 -0.82
N GLY A 220 17.43 -24.65 0.20
CA GLY A 220 18.71 -24.28 0.82
C GLY A 220 18.66 -23.07 1.75
N ALA A 221 17.49 -22.54 2.07
CA ALA A 221 17.35 -21.49 3.07
C ALA A 221 17.90 -21.95 4.42
N LYS A 222 18.73 -21.10 5.04
CA LYS A 222 19.26 -21.37 6.38
C LYS A 222 18.21 -20.99 7.44
N PRO A 223 18.18 -21.70 8.59
CA PRO A 223 17.37 -21.29 9.72
C PRO A 223 17.70 -19.82 10.11
N SER A 224 16.67 -19.02 10.34
CA SER A 224 16.83 -17.65 10.81
C SER A 224 16.60 -17.62 12.32
N SER A 225 17.32 -16.74 13.02
CA SER A 225 17.18 -16.55 14.47
C SER A 225 15.98 -15.70 14.88
N GLU A 226 15.17 -15.26 13.94
CA GLU A 226 13.90 -14.55 14.17
C GLU A 226 12.71 -15.48 14.03
#